data_a1026ff411162bffa1a4469a9f004bdd
#
_entry.id   a1026ff411162bffa1a4469a9f004bdd
#
_cell.length_a   1.000
_cell.length_b   1.000
_cell.length_c   1.000
_cell.angle_alpha   90.00
_cell.angle_beta   90.00
_cell.angle_gamma   90.00
#
_symmetry.space_group_name_H-M   'P 1'
#
loop_
_entity.id
_entity.type
_entity.pdbx_description
1 polymer ?
#
loop_
_entity_poly.entity_id
_entity_poly.type
_entity_poly.pdbx_seq_one_letter_code
_entity_poly.pdbx_strand_id
1 'polypeptide(L)'
;FGADYAYTVDGGDLGELEYENFNAAGAKLIIDGHSVHPGSAKNKMLNAILLAQEFQNLLPVHENPSATDGYEGFYHPDSITGSVDHVVVDYIIRDHNMEKFEQKKRFFLQCADFLNAKYGKKLFTAVGTYGIIPY
;
A
#
# COMPACT_ATOMS: atom_id res chain seq x y z
N PHE A 1 -6.43 -0.77 -21.34
CA PHE A 1 -6.64 -0.68 -21.10
C PHE A 1 -6.79 -0.81 -20.97
N GLY A 2 -6.53 -0.75 -20.94
CA GLY A 2 -6.57 -0.76 -20.73
C GLY A 2 -6.82 -0.51 -20.40
N ALA A 3 -6.71 -0.46 -20.32
CA ALA A 3 -6.95 -0.05 -20.04
C ALA A 3 -7.16 0.33 -19.75
N ASP A 4 -6.96 0.44 -19.89
CA ASP A 4 -7.14 0.91 -19.60
C ASP A 4 -7.41 1.53 -19.32
N TYR A 5 -7.41 1.92 -19.29
CA TYR A 5 -7.80 2.70 -18.88
C TYR A 5 -8.62 3.31 -18.96
N ALA A 6 -8.97 3.47 -19.23
CA ALA A 6 -9.53 4.10 -19.40
C ALA A 6 -10.18 4.73 -18.90
N TYR A 7 -10.44 5.09 -18.55
CA TYR A 7 -10.99 5.68 -17.88
C TYR A 7 -11.88 6.34 -18.07
N THR A 8 -12.20 6.43 -17.75
CA THR A 8 -13.16 6.94 -17.70
C THR A 8 -13.30 8.09 -17.22
N VAL A 9 -13.61 8.69 -17.39
CA VAL A 9 -13.68 9.87 -17.07
C VAL A 9 -14.89 10.28 -16.75
N ASP A 10 -15.28 10.29 -15.82
CA ASP A 10 -16.40 10.65 -15.60
C ASP A 10 -16.56 11.93 -15.32
N GLY A 11 -17.21 12.36 -15.28
CA GLY A 11 -17.40 13.48 -15.03
C GLY A 11 -16.89 14.47 -15.39
N GLY A 12 -16.89 15.05 -15.37
CA GLY A 12 -16.28 15.99 -15.43
C GLY A 12 -16.02 16.77 -16.47
N ASP A 13 -15.14 17.58 -16.30
CA ASP A 13 -14.70 18.47 -17.17
C ASP A 13 -13.52 17.85 -17.73
N LEU A 14 -13.60 17.39 -18.88
CA LEU A 14 -12.52 16.67 -19.49
C LEU A 14 -11.25 17.45 -19.54
N GLY A 15 -11.36 18.73 -19.80
CA GLY A 15 -10.18 19.55 -19.87
C GLY A 15 -9.42 19.58 -18.58
N GLU A 16 -10.15 19.68 -17.50
CA GLU A 16 -9.53 19.68 -16.23
C GLU A 16 -8.88 18.38 -15.92
N LEU A 17 -9.53 17.31 -16.21
CA LEU A 17 -8.97 16.01 -15.92
C LEU A 17 -7.69 15.78 -16.68
N GLU A 18 -7.60 16.28 -17.89
CA GLU A 18 -6.39 16.11 -18.66
C GLU A 18 -5.21 16.80 -18.02
N TYR A 19 -5.44 17.91 -17.38
CA TYR A 19 -4.35 18.64 -16.79
C TYR A 19 -4.03 18.18 -15.39
N GLU A 20 -4.98 17.58 -14.73
CA GLU A 20 -4.75 17.20 -13.37
C GLU A 20 -4.78 15.72 -13.17
N ASN A 21 -4.22 15.02 -14.07
CA ASN A 21 -4.26 13.61 -14.05
C ASN A 21 -3.30 13.06 -13.02
N PHE A 22 -3.75 12.37 -12.03
CA PHE A 22 -2.89 11.69 -11.10
C PHE A 22 -2.62 10.29 -11.58
N ASN A 23 -1.44 9.84 -11.36
CA ASN A 23 -1.14 8.42 -11.50
C ASN A 23 -1.57 7.76 -10.20
N ALA A 24 -2.38 6.74 -10.31
CA ALA A 24 -2.94 6.09 -9.14
C ALA A 24 -2.89 4.57 -9.30
N ALA A 25 -2.64 3.90 -8.21
CA ALA A 25 -2.61 2.45 -8.19
C ALA A 25 -3.20 1.95 -6.89
N GLY A 26 -3.93 0.85 -6.97
CA GLY A 26 -4.37 0.16 -5.78
C GLY A 26 -3.37 -0.92 -5.44
N ALA A 27 -3.11 -1.10 -4.18
CA ALA A 27 -2.22 -2.14 -3.71
C ALA A 27 -2.83 -2.82 -2.51
N LYS A 28 -2.61 -4.11 -2.40
CA LYS A 28 -3.11 -4.87 -1.27
C LYS A 28 -1.92 -5.45 -0.55
N LEU A 29 -1.80 -5.20 0.73
CA LEU A 29 -0.75 -5.77 1.54
C LEU A 29 -1.37 -6.88 2.38
N ILE A 30 -0.92 -8.09 2.16
CA ILE A 30 -1.41 -9.26 2.88
C ILE A 30 -0.35 -9.67 3.87
N ILE A 31 -0.73 -9.79 5.13
CA ILE A 31 0.21 -10.10 6.19
C ILE A 31 -0.25 -11.37 6.89
N ASP A 32 0.63 -12.34 6.94
CA ASP A 32 0.34 -13.58 7.63
C ASP A 32 1.13 -13.61 8.92
N GLY A 33 0.44 -13.68 10.02
CA GLY A 33 1.06 -13.79 11.32
C GLY A 33 1.11 -15.23 11.78
N HIS A 34 1.41 -15.40 13.04
CA HIS A 34 1.40 -16.72 13.65
C HIS A 34 0.80 -16.57 15.05
N SER A 35 -0.40 -17.10 15.19
CA SER A 35 -1.15 -16.96 16.44
C SER A 35 -0.86 -18.16 17.33
N VAL A 36 -0.59 -17.88 18.60
CA VAL A 36 -0.44 -18.93 19.60
C VAL A 36 -1.16 -18.44 20.84
N HIS A 37 -1.34 -19.32 21.80
CA HIS A 37 -1.99 -18.94 23.05
C HIS A 37 -1.19 -17.81 23.70
N PRO A 38 -1.83 -16.74 24.12
CA PRO A 38 -1.11 -15.59 24.68
C PRO A 38 -0.17 -15.94 25.83
N GLY A 39 -0.52 -16.92 26.64
CA GLY A 39 0.33 -17.33 27.76
C GLY A 39 1.65 -17.97 27.34
N SER A 40 1.77 -18.40 26.10
CA SER A 40 3.01 -18.99 25.59
C SER A 40 3.49 -18.25 24.36
N ALA A 41 3.16 -16.97 24.26
CA ALA A 41 3.41 -16.23 23.04
C ALA A 41 4.82 -15.68 22.91
N LYS A 42 5.56 -15.62 24.00
CA LYS A 42 6.88 -15.00 23.96
C LYS A 42 7.76 -15.72 22.96
N ASN A 43 8.31 -14.96 22.01
CA ASN A 43 9.19 -15.44 20.96
C ASN A 43 8.53 -16.39 19.96
N LYS A 44 7.19 -16.53 20.02
CA LYS A 44 6.50 -17.43 19.12
C LYS A 44 5.39 -16.74 18.34
N MET A 45 4.71 -15.79 18.94
CA MET A 45 3.61 -15.14 18.26
C MET A 45 4.12 -14.08 17.31
N LEU A 46 3.59 -14.08 16.10
CA LEU A 46 3.79 -13.01 15.16
C LEU A 46 2.41 -12.40 14.91
N ASN A 47 2.18 -11.25 15.50
CA ASN A 47 0.87 -10.60 15.46
C ASN A 47 0.75 -9.78 14.18
N ALA A 48 -0.09 -10.21 13.27
CA ALA A 48 -0.25 -9.54 11.97
C ALA A 48 -0.69 -8.08 12.14
N ILE A 49 -1.43 -7.78 13.18
CA ILE A 49 -1.86 -6.39 13.43
C ILE A 49 -0.66 -5.51 13.75
N LEU A 50 0.25 -5.99 14.58
CA LEU A 50 1.46 -5.23 14.90
C LEU A 50 2.39 -5.17 13.71
N LEU A 51 2.43 -6.23 12.90
CA LEU A 51 3.25 -6.23 11.70
C LEU A 51 2.73 -5.19 10.70
N ALA A 52 1.42 -5.00 10.65
CA ALA A 52 0.84 -3.97 9.77
C ALA A 52 1.28 -2.59 10.21
N GLN A 53 1.39 -2.35 11.50
CA GLN A 53 1.88 -1.08 12.02
C GLN A 53 3.35 -0.89 11.70
N GLU A 54 4.12 -1.95 11.78
CA GLU A 54 5.54 -1.89 11.46
C GLU A 54 5.74 -1.54 9.99
N PHE A 55 4.93 -2.12 9.10
CA PHE A 55 5.00 -1.77 7.69
C PHE A 55 4.66 -0.30 7.48
N GLN A 56 3.58 0.16 8.10
CA GLN A 56 3.15 1.54 7.93
C GLN A 56 4.24 2.52 8.40
N ASN A 57 4.97 2.16 9.44
CA ASN A 57 6.01 3.03 9.96
C ASN A 57 7.22 3.14 9.04
N LEU A 58 7.34 2.27 8.05
CA LEU A 58 8.41 2.39 7.06
C LEU A 58 8.06 3.40 5.97
N LEU A 59 6.79 3.71 5.80
CA LEU A 59 6.37 4.67 4.79
C LEU A 59 6.59 6.09 5.31
N PRO A 60 6.89 7.04 4.43
CA PRO A 60 7.13 8.41 4.88
C PRO A 60 5.92 8.98 5.60
N VAL A 61 6.15 9.51 6.79
CA VAL A 61 5.06 9.93 7.67
C VAL A 61 4.22 11.06 7.08
N HIS A 62 4.78 11.87 6.24
CA HIS A 62 4.04 12.99 5.67
C HIS A 62 3.40 12.69 4.32
N GLU A 63 3.59 11.47 3.79
CA GLU A 63 3.03 11.13 2.49
C GLU A 63 1.72 10.38 2.68
N ASN A 64 0.73 11.09 3.18
CA ASN A 64 -0.64 10.58 3.29
C ASN A 64 -1.59 11.74 2.97
N PRO A 65 -2.84 11.47 2.64
CA PRO A 65 -3.76 12.51 2.19
C PRO A 65 -3.95 13.67 3.15
N SER A 66 -3.84 13.42 4.44
CA SER A 66 -4.06 14.50 5.40
C SER A 66 -2.84 15.41 5.54
N ALA A 67 -1.69 15.00 5.02
CA ALA A 67 -0.47 15.79 5.11
C ALA A 67 0.01 16.28 3.75
N THR A 68 -0.66 15.95 2.66
CA THR A 68 -0.24 16.35 1.33
C THR A 68 -1.26 17.30 0.72
N ASP A 69 -0.83 18.03 -0.26
CA ASP A 69 -1.65 19.04 -0.88
C ASP A 69 -1.31 19.14 -2.35
N GLY A 70 -2.25 19.53 -3.16
CA GLY A 70 -2.02 19.78 -4.57
C GLY A 70 -1.48 18.56 -5.28
N TYR A 71 -0.28 18.69 -5.80
CA TYR A 71 0.31 17.63 -6.62
C TYR A 71 1.21 16.69 -5.83
N GLU A 72 1.22 16.79 -4.54
CA GLU A 72 2.05 15.90 -3.74
C GLU A 72 1.49 14.48 -3.76
N GLY A 73 2.36 13.53 -3.78
CA GLY A 73 1.94 12.13 -3.78
C GLY A 73 1.79 11.57 -2.38
N PHE A 74 1.16 10.41 -2.29
CA PHE A 74 0.93 9.81 -0.99
C PHE A 74 0.71 8.31 -1.07
N TYR A 75 0.77 7.69 0.11
CA TYR A 75 0.37 6.31 0.33
C TYR A 75 -0.82 6.40 1.29
N HIS A 76 -1.95 5.91 0.88
CA HIS A 76 -3.16 6.02 1.70
C HIS A 76 -3.65 4.63 2.09
N PRO A 77 -3.54 4.25 3.37
CA PRO A 77 -4.17 3.01 3.81
C PRO A 77 -5.66 3.26 3.87
N ASP A 78 -6.39 2.64 2.97
CA ASP A 78 -7.81 2.91 2.81
C ASP A 78 -8.66 2.04 3.71
N SER A 79 -8.25 0.81 3.95
CA SER A 79 -8.97 -0.07 4.84
C SER A 79 -8.02 -1.14 5.38
N ILE A 80 -8.39 -1.71 6.50
CA ILE A 80 -7.63 -2.79 7.10
C ILE A 80 -8.63 -3.78 7.67
N THR A 81 -8.39 -5.06 7.44
CA THR A 81 -9.26 -6.12 7.89
C THR A 81 -8.42 -7.28 8.39
N GLY A 82 -8.84 -7.89 9.45
CA GLY A 82 -8.16 -9.09 9.91
C GLY A 82 -8.00 -9.20 11.41
N SER A 83 -7.09 -10.05 11.81
CA SER A 83 -6.87 -10.35 13.20
C SER A 83 -5.39 -10.70 13.41
N VAL A 84 -5.08 -11.29 14.53
CA VAL A 84 -3.70 -11.61 14.92
C VAL A 84 -2.96 -12.44 13.87
N ASP A 85 -3.63 -13.38 13.24
CA ASP A 85 -2.95 -14.30 12.32
C ASP A 85 -3.08 -13.94 10.85
N HIS A 86 -3.88 -12.96 10.50
CA HIS A 86 -4.01 -12.59 9.09
C HIS A 86 -4.60 -11.18 8.98
N VAL A 87 -3.92 -10.32 8.25
CA VAL A 87 -4.39 -8.95 8.05
C VAL A 87 -4.25 -8.59 6.58
N VAL A 88 -5.21 -7.87 6.07
CA VAL A 88 -5.14 -7.31 4.72
C VAL A 88 -5.33 -5.81 4.81
N VAL A 89 -4.41 -5.06 4.25
CA VAL A 89 -4.51 -3.60 4.20
C VAL A 89 -4.62 -3.20 2.74
N ASP A 90 -5.63 -2.41 2.42
CA ASP A 90 -5.78 -1.88 1.08
C ASP A 90 -5.20 -0.49 1.05
N TYR A 91 -4.29 -0.25 0.11
CA TYR A 91 -3.63 1.03 -0.06
C TYR A 91 -3.97 1.66 -1.40
N ILE A 92 -3.96 2.96 -1.43
CA ILE A 92 -3.99 3.70 -2.68
C ILE A 92 -2.69 4.49 -2.74
N ILE A 93 -1.95 4.33 -3.83
CA ILE A 93 -0.70 5.04 -4.04
C ILE A 93 -0.94 6.02 -5.17
N ARG A 94 -0.61 7.27 -4.95
CA ARG A 94 -0.80 8.29 -5.95
C ARG A 94 0.40 9.19 -6.04
N ASP A 95 0.64 9.72 -7.23
CA ASP A 95 1.58 10.81 -7.41
C ASP A 95 1.27 11.45 -8.75
N HIS A 96 1.34 12.75 -8.80
CA HIS A 96 1.11 13.48 -10.04
C HIS A 96 2.29 13.27 -10.98
N ASN A 97 3.50 13.14 -10.46
CA ASN A 97 4.70 12.93 -11.23
C ASN A 97 4.92 11.44 -11.47
N MET A 98 5.02 11.04 -12.73
CA MET A 98 5.12 9.62 -13.08
C MET A 98 6.38 8.97 -12.50
N GLU A 99 7.49 9.68 -12.50
CA GLU A 99 8.73 9.12 -12.00
C GLU A 99 8.63 8.86 -10.49
N LYS A 100 8.08 9.81 -9.76
CA LYS A 100 7.88 9.64 -8.32
C LYS A 100 6.85 8.56 -8.03
N PHE A 101 5.85 8.44 -8.89
CA PHE A 101 4.84 7.39 -8.74
C PHE A 101 5.49 6.02 -8.86
N GLU A 102 6.37 5.83 -9.85
CA GLU A 102 7.07 4.56 -10.01
C GLU A 102 7.99 4.29 -8.81
N GLN A 103 8.62 5.33 -8.29
CA GLN A 103 9.45 5.20 -7.11
C GLN A 103 8.64 4.77 -5.89
N LYS A 104 7.43 5.32 -5.74
CA LYS A 104 6.56 4.94 -4.63
C LYS A 104 6.14 3.50 -4.71
N LYS A 105 5.81 3.02 -5.90
CA LYS A 105 5.43 1.63 -6.07
C LYS A 105 6.59 0.70 -5.72
N ARG A 106 7.80 1.05 -6.19
CA ARG A 106 8.98 0.25 -5.88
C ARG A 106 9.28 0.25 -4.39
N PHE A 107 9.18 1.41 -3.76
CA PHE A 107 9.44 1.51 -2.33
C PHE A 107 8.45 0.68 -1.52
N PHE A 108 7.19 0.69 -1.93
CA PHE A 108 6.17 -0.11 -1.25
C PHE A 108 6.54 -1.59 -1.30
N LEU A 109 6.97 -2.08 -2.44
CA LEU A 109 7.39 -3.47 -2.57
C LEU A 109 8.68 -3.74 -1.80
N GLN A 110 9.59 -2.78 -1.78
CA GLN A 110 10.84 -2.93 -1.03
C GLN A 110 10.59 -3.01 0.47
N CYS A 111 9.58 -2.32 0.97
CA CYS A 111 9.24 -2.39 2.40
C CYS A 111 8.79 -3.81 2.76
N ALA A 112 7.97 -4.43 1.91
CA ALA A 112 7.54 -5.80 2.16
C ALA A 112 8.74 -6.74 2.14
N ASP A 113 9.63 -6.58 1.18
CA ASP A 113 10.82 -7.43 1.07
C ASP A 113 11.74 -7.23 2.28
N PHE A 114 11.89 -5.99 2.71
CA PHE A 114 12.74 -5.69 3.87
C PHE A 114 12.23 -6.39 5.11
N LEU A 115 10.94 -6.32 5.37
CA LEU A 115 10.39 -6.94 6.56
C LEU A 115 10.40 -8.47 6.47
N ASN A 116 10.18 -9.01 5.28
CA ASN A 116 10.31 -10.46 5.10
C ASN A 116 11.73 -10.91 5.41
N ALA A 117 12.72 -10.15 4.98
CA ALA A 117 14.11 -10.47 5.29
C ALA A 117 14.40 -10.33 6.78
N LYS A 118 13.83 -9.31 7.41
CA LYS A 118 14.02 -9.08 8.83
C LYS A 118 13.53 -10.27 9.67
N TYR A 119 12.40 -10.84 9.28
CA TYR A 119 11.82 -11.94 10.03
C TYR A 119 12.24 -13.31 9.51
N GLY A 120 12.94 -13.35 8.40
CA GLY A 120 13.43 -14.62 7.85
C GLY A 120 12.34 -15.49 7.27
N LYS A 121 11.18 -14.94 6.94
CA LYS A 121 10.06 -15.68 6.34
C LYS A 121 9.20 -14.73 5.55
N LYS A 122 8.40 -15.29 4.65
CA LYS A 122 7.54 -14.47 3.83
C LYS A 122 6.24 -14.20 4.57
N LEU A 123 6.23 -13.15 5.36
CA LEU A 123 5.05 -12.74 6.11
C LEU A 123 4.22 -11.69 5.35
N PHE A 124 4.88 -10.89 4.52
CA PHE A 124 4.22 -9.80 3.80
C PHE A 124 4.16 -10.09 2.32
N THR A 125 3.00 -9.96 1.72
CA THR A 125 2.81 -10.10 0.28
C THR A 125 2.13 -8.84 -0.22
N ALA A 126 2.77 -8.13 -1.12
CA ALA A 126 2.18 -6.92 -1.70
C ALA A 126 1.76 -7.23 -3.12
N VAL A 127 0.49 -7.00 -3.45
CA VAL A 127 -0.02 -7.24 -4.79
C VAL A 127 -0.72 -6.01 -5.28
N GLY A 128 -0.65 -5.76 -6.58
CA GLY A 128 -1.39 -4.70 -7.18
C GLY A 128 -2.83 -5.09 -7.34
N THR A 129 -3.74 -4.20 -7.09
CA THR A 129 -5.12 -4.43 -7.40
C THR A 129 -5.38 -3.63 -8.65
N TYR A 130 -6.59 -3.43 -8.98
CA TYR A 130 -6.77 -2.87 -10.25
C TYR A 130 -6.16 -1.51 -10.34
N GLY A 131 -5.99 -1.11 -11.48
CA GLY A 131 -5.37 0.11 -11.72
C GLY A 131 -3.97 0.08 -11.73
N ILE A 132 -3.35 -0.65 -11.63
CA ILE A 132 -2.49 -1.19 -11.24
C ILE A 132 -1.31 -1.02 -11.60
N ILE A 133 -0.60 -1.27 -10.97
CA ILE A 133 0.51 -1.33 -10.82
C ILE A 133 1.07 -2.18 -11.61
N PRO A 134 1.54 -1.82 -12.50
CA PRO A 134 2.07 -2.56 -13.35
C PRO A 134 3.25 -2.97 -12.87
N TYR A 135 3.46 -3.18 -12.68
CA TYR A 135 4.51 -3.27 -12.33
C TYR A 135 5.10 -3.85 -12.62
#